data_ae094beb54a8c8da5cf543573da7fb29
#
_entry.id   ae094beb54a8c8da5cf543573da7fb29
#
_cell.length_a   1.000
_cell.length_b   1.000
_cell.length_c   1.000
_cell.angle_alpha   90.00
_cell.angle_beta   90.00
_cell.angle_gamma   90.00
#
_symmetry.space_group_name_H-M   'P 1'
#
loop_
_entity.id
_entity.type
_entity.pdbx_description
1 polymer ?
#
loop_
_entity_poly.entity_id
_entity_poly.type
_entity_poly.pdbx_seq_one_letter_code
_entity_poly.pdbx_strand_id
1 'polypeptide(L)'
;MEKIKEIINSRKGKWLLAFGLTFLCYAIVLLTADVSYATNDDSRIMYALAGYASGEAYPQQAFINYFLGVPIGVLYKLLPSLPWYTIYHIFAMYLSESVMFLCFYKLAKDKKVSIAFPICAQIISLLFIFMVPLVSIQFTVTSTILGTSAVVVMASMKHSDKRSTKICIYAYCFIALLLSFMTRTLSWYSIMCFFALSCVYQIATCYLYCPDLTKKKKHLHTLKICTFVIALVISCFGVRFVSLYIKNKSEITQAYNTYNDYRVKYMDYGQHPPYKGHEKLYNAVQWDNSTYRATLCLLYMDENINASSLKTITEAYQANKHSALSKTVTNIRELLYDYSFVQYSLLSIFLIFVILNLMVAKKEKQWFHILVSICCCGGFGVLLLYFGFKGRLPLRSYQSLLIPCFMFMMTMFLRWLDVSYKKVFKPMLAITLVVSVGGIYMVYIDKDYAATQTNTEATSEQFQNFEQYAIQNPEHFYVYDFSAGTVNRNPFVVYPNEKPINTMVAGGSYTFSELYYQQLEKNGLTSLYWEDLLKKNIYFTSANPTYVEVAQMNIERVTKHKVKVKEIKRFGENTKGITVYKFSAAETSKKKDSHK
;
A
#
# COMPACT_ATOMS: atom_id res chain seq x y z
N MET A 1 -14.19 -7.96 42.41
CA MET A 1 -14.03 -6.75 41.55
C MET A 1 -12.71 -6.00 41.81
N GLU A 2 -12.31 -5.77 43.06
CA GLU A 2 -11.05 -5.04 43.38
C GLU A 2 -9.79 -5.74 42.86
N LYS A 3 -9.63 -7.03 43.03
CA LYS A 3 -8.50 -7.81 42.49
C LYS A 3 -8.39 -7.68 40.97
N ILE A 4 -9.51 -7.68 40.25
CA ILE A 4 -9.52 -7.49 38.79
C ILE A 4 -9.07 -6.07 38.42
N LYS A 5 -9.52 -5.04 39.14
CA LYS A 5 -9.07 -3.66 38.94
C LYS A 5 -7.58 -3.49 39.24
N GLU A 6 -7.07 -4.18 40.23
CA GLU A 6 -5.66 -4.15 40.59
C GLU A 6 -4.79 -4.81 39.50
N ILE A 7 -5.19 -5.99 39.01
CA ILE A 7 -4.51 -6.69 37.91
C ILE A 7 -4.51 -5.81 36.65
N ILE A 8 -5.66 -5.27 36.26
CA ILE A 8 -5.81 -4.43 35.07
C ILE A 8 -4.94 -3.17 35.17
N ASN A 9 -4.82 -2.54 36.36
CA ASN A 9 -4.00 -1.37 36.57
C ASN A 9 -2.52 -1.68 36.75
N SER A 10 -2.12 -2.94 36.88
CA SER A 10 -0.74 -3.36 36.98
C SER A 10 0.05 -3.12 35.67
N ARG A 11 1.38 -3.23 35.71
CA ARG A 11 2.20 -3.18 34.51
C ARG A 11 1.86 -4.35 33.56
N LYS A 12 1.72 -5.55 34.09
CA LYS A 12 1.37 -6.76 33.33
C LYS A 12 -0.03 -6.66 32.70
N GLY A 13 -1.02 -6.16 33.46
CA GLY A 13 -2.37 -5.96 32.94
C GLY A 13 -2.46 -5.02 31.74
N LYS A 14 -1.67 -3.94 31.71
CA LYS A 14 -1.61 -3.01 30.56
C LYS A 14 -0.99 -3.64 29.33
N TRP A 15 0.05 -4.46 29.50
CA TRP A 15 0.62 -5.24 28.42
C TRP A 15 -0.42 -6.23 27.87
N LEU A 16 -1.11 -6.94 28.77
CA LEU A 16 -2.16 -7.88 28.40
C LEU A 16 -3.30 -7.18 27.63
N LEU A 17 -3.74 -6.01 28.07
CA LEU A 17 -4.77 -5.27 27.37
C LEU A 17 -4.29 -4.76 26.00
N ALA A 18 -3.13 -4.10 25.93
CA ALA A 18 -2.61 -3.57 24.69
C ALA A 18 -2.37 -4.66 23.64
N PHE A 19 -1.70 -5.73 24.00
CA PHE A 19 -1.36 -6.82 23.07
C PHE A 19 -2.51 -7.83 22.93
N GLY A 20 -3.18 -8.19 24.03
CA GLY A 20 -4.24 -9.22 24.01
C GLY A 20 -5.49 -8.77 23.27
N LEU A 21 -5.99 -7.54 23.47
CA LEU A 21 -7.14 -7.03 22.70
C LEU A 21 -6.81 -6.87 21.22
N THR A 22 -5.61 -6.38 20.90
CA THR A 22 -5.16 -6.31 19.50
C THR A 22 -5.08 -7.69 18.89
N PHE A 23 -4.49 -8.67 19.59
CA PHE A 23 -4.41 -10.06 19.12
C PHE A 23 -5.81 -10.66 18.91
N LEU A 24 -6.73 -10.45 19.85
CA LEU A 24 -8.10 -10.95 19.74
C LEU A 24 -8.82 -10.37 18.51
N CYS A 25 -8.69 -9.04 18.28
CA CYS A 25 -9.23 -8.41 17.11
C CYS A 25 -8.64 -8.98 15.81
N TYR A 26 -7.31 -9.12 15.75
CA TYR A 26 -6.61 -9.72 14.61
C TYR A 26 -7.05 -11.17 14.37
N ALA A 27 -7.11 -11.99 15.40
CA ALA A 27 -7.55 -13.38 15.29
C ALA A 27 -8.97 -13.48 14.75
N ILE A 28 -9.91 -12.67 15.26
CA ILE A 28 -11.30 -12.66 14.77
C ILE A 28 -11.32 -12.27 13.30
N VAL A 29 -10.68 -11.14 12.92
CA VAL A 29 -10.71 -10.64 11.55
C VAL A 29 -10.05 -11.62 10.58
N LEU A 30 -8.87 -12.15 10.91
CA LEU A 30 -8.15 -13.10 10.05
C LEU A 30 -8.88 -14.45 9.88
N LEU A 31 -9.74 -14.82 10.83
CA LEU A 31 -10.53 -16.06 10.76
C LEU A 31 -11.91 -15.88 10.11
N THR A 32 -12.43 -14.66 10.06
CA THR A 32 -13.83 -14.44 9.64
C THR A 32 -13.99 -13.52 8.42
N ALA A 33 -12.98 -12.74 8.08
CA ALA A 33 -13.03 -11.84 6.94
C ALA A 33 -12.24 -12.40 5.74
N ASP A 34 -12.67 -12.02 4.54
CA ASP A 34 -11.93 -12.31 3.30
C ASP A 34 -10.74 -11.36 3.18
N VAL A 35 -9.57 -11.82 3.65
CA VAL A 35 -8.33 -11.04 3.58
C VAL A 35 -7.71 -11.12 2.21
N SER A 36 -7.32 -9.97 1.66
CA SER A 36 -6.67 -9.88 0.34
C SER A 36 -5.56 -8.84 0.34
N TYR A 37 -4.75 -8.83 -0.72
CA TYR A 37 -3.91 -7.67 -0.99
C TYR A 37 -4.73 -6.52 -1.56
N ALA A 38 -4.46 -5.30 -1.13
CA ALA A 38 -5.16 -4.11 -1.61
C ALA A 38 -4.79 -3.73 -3.06
N THR A 39 -3.64 -4.17 -3.54
CA THR A 39 -3.15 -3.82 -4.87
C THR A 39 -2.40 -4.97 -5.53
N ASN A 40 -2.41 -4.95 -6.87
CA ASN A 40 -1.60 -5.88 -7.67
C ASN A 40 -0.09 -5.75 -7.41
N ASP A 41 0.37 -4.60 -6.92
CA ASP A 41 1.78 -4.39 -6.55
C ASP A 41 2.18 -5.33 -5.41
N ASP A 42 1.34 -5.49 -4.37
CA ASP A 42 1.61 -6.38 -3.24
C ASP A 42 1.68 -7.84 -3.67
N SER A 43 0.72 -8.30 -4.48
CA SER A 43 0.72 -9.65 -5.06
C SER A 43 2.00 -9.91 -5.85
N ARG A 44 2.46 -8.95 -6.66
CA ARG A 44 3.66 -9.08 -7.47
C ARG A 44 4.94 -9.09 -6.65
N ILE A 45 5.03 -8.24 -5.63
CA ILE A 45 6.17 -8.25 -4.71
C ILE A 45 6.27 -9.62 -4.03
N MET A 46 5.15 -10.14 -3.52
CA MET A 46 5.09 -11.47 -2.92
C MET A 46 5.53 -12.55 -3.93
N TYR A 47 4.99 -12.49 -5.16
CA TYR A 47 5.34 -13.43 -6.24
C TYR A 47 6.83 -13.47 -6.53
N ALA A 48 7.45 -12.30 -6.66
CA ALA A 48 8.86 -12.17 -6.92
C ALA A 48 9.72 -12.65 -5.74
N LEU A 49 9.33 -12.29 -4.50
CA LEU A 49 10.06 -12.71 -3.29
C LEU A 49 9.92 -14.21 -3.00
N ALA A 50 8.77 -14.81 -3.30
CA ALA A 50 8.54 -16.24 -3.17
C ALA A 50 9.20 -17.07 -4.31
N GLY A 51 9.70 -16.40 -5.33
CA GLY A 51 10.31 -17.04 -6.49
C GLY A 51 9.31 -17.69 -7.43
N TYR A 52 8.08 -17.22 -7.46
CA TYR A 52 7.04 -17.77 -8.36
C TYR A 52 7.18 -17.27 -9.80
N ALA A 53 7.93 -16.18 -10.01
CA ALA A 53 8.19 -15.64 -11.33
C ALA A 53 9.35 -16.37 -12.05
N SER A 54 10.50 -16.56 -11.38
CA SER A 54 11.73 -17.08 -12.01
C SER A 54 12.30 -18.34 -11.36
N GLY A 55 11.58 -18.93 -10.42
CA GLY A 55 12.04 -20.07 -9.63
C GLY A 55 12.84 -19.69 -8.38
N GLU A 56 13.46 -18.51 -8.36
CA GLU A 56 14.25 -17.98 -7.26
C GLU A 56 13.71 -16.65 -6.74
N ALA A 57 13.98 -16.37 -5.45
CA ALA A 57 13.57 -15.12 -4.83
C ALA A 57 14.30 -13.94 -5.50
N TYR A 58 13.54 -12.95 -5.95
CA TYR A 58 14.06 -11.72 -6.54
C TYR A 58 13.89 -10.54 -5.56
N PRO A 59 14.92 -10.14 -4.80
CA PRO A 59 14.81 -9.10 -3.76
C PRO A 59 14.88 -7.66 -4.30
N GLN A 60 15.23 -7.46 -5.58
CA GLN A 60 15.34 -6.13 -6.20
C GLN A 60 13.98 -5.58 -6.62
N GLN A 61 13.13 -5.35 -5.64
CA GLN A 61 11.75 -4.91 -5.86
C GLN A 61 11.66 -3.44 -6.30
N ALA A 62 10.59 -3.11 -7.04
CA ALA A 62 10.34 -1.73 -7.48
C ALA A 62 9.92 -0.80 -6.33
N PHE A 63 9.17 -1.33 -5.37
CA PHE A 63 8.48 -0.52 -4.36
C PHE A 63 9.03 -0.64 -2.94
N ILE A 64 9.59 -1.79 -2.58
CA ILE A 64 10.25 -2.01 -1.28
C ILE A 64 11.77 -1.96 -1.42
N ASN A 65 12.45 -1.67 -0.32
CA ASN A 65 13.90 -1.58 -0.32
C ASN A 65 14.55 -2.98 -0.42
N TYR A 66 15.68 -3.07 -1.11
CA TYR A 66 16.47 -4.30 -1.26
C TYR A 66 16.75 -4.99 0.08
N PHE A 67 17.15 -4.21 1.11
CA PHE A 67 17.47 -4.75 2.43
C PHE A 67 16.26 -5.30 3.20
N LEU A 68 15.04 -4.99 2.78
CA LEU A 68 13.83 -5.65 3.26
C LEU A 68 13.48 -6.88 2.40
N GLY A 69 13.72 -6.80 1.10
CA GLY A 69 13.46 -7.91 0.17
C GLY A 69 14.34 -9.12 0.44
N VAL A 70 15.64 -8.91 0.75
CA VAL A 70 16.59 -10.00 1.00
C VAL A 70 16.16 -10.92 2.14
N PRO A 71 15.92 -10.45 3.39
CA PRO A 71 15.53 -11.35 4.47
C PRO A 71 14.20 -12.06 4.21
N ILE A 72 13.22 -11.41 3.60
CA ILE A 72 11.95 -12.06 3.25
C ILE A 72 12.18 -13.15 2.20
N GLY A 73 12.99 -12.90 1.16
CA GLY A 73 13.36 -13.88 0.16
C GLY A 73 14.12 -15.08 0.75
N VAL A 74 15.04 -14.84 1.68
CA VAL A 74 15.74 -15.90 2.42
C VAL A 74 14.77 -16.76 3.23
N LEU A 75 13.78 -16.14 3.90
CA LEU A 75 12.75 -16.87 4.65
C LEU A 75 11.89 -17.75 3.74
N TYR A 76 11.52 -17.28 2.53
CA TYR A 76 10.84 -18.13 1.54
C TYR A 76 11.70 -19.30 1.06
N LYS A 77 13.03 -19.13 0.98
CA LYS A 77 13.94 -20.21 0.62
C LYS A 77 14.06 -21.25 1.74
N LEU A 78 14.10 -20.81 3.01
CA LEU A 78 14.25 -21.69 4.16
C LEU A 78 12.97 -22.43 4.53
N LEU A 79 11.84 -21.75 4.49
CA LEU A 79 10.51 -22.25 4.89
C LEU A 79 9.45 -21.82 3.86
N PRO A 80 9.41 -22.48 2.67
CA PRO A 80 8.56 -22.07 1.56
C PRO A 80 7.05 -22.30 1.81
N SER A 81 6.70 -23.07 2.85
CA SER A 81 5.31 -23.35 3.25
C SER A 81 4.62 -22.20 3.98
N LEU A 82 5.33 -21.09 4.26
CA LEU A 82 4.76 -19.95 4.99
C LEU A 82 4.72 -18.70 4.10
N PRO A 83 3.65 -17.89 4.17
CA PRO A 83 3.48 -16.67 3.41
C PRO A 83 4.25 -15.48 4.04
N TRP A 84 5.57 -15.48 3.95
CA TRP A 84 6.45 -14.58 4.70
C TRP A 84 6.20 -13.09 4.44
N TYR A 85 5.84 -12.71 3.21
CA TYR A 85 5.49 -11.33 2.90
C TYR A 85 4.24 -10.90 3.67
N THR A 86 3.21 -11.73 3.69
CA THR A 86 1.97 -11.51 4.46
C THR A 86 2.25 -11.47 5.97
N ILE A 87 3.02 -12.45 6.47
CA ILE A 87 3.42 -12.52 7.88
C ILE A 87 4.16 -11.25 8.30
N TYR A 88 5.08 -10.76 7.48
CA TYR A 88 5.78 -9.50 7.75
C TYR A 88 4.80 -8.34 7.94
N HIS A 89 3.84 -8.17 7.04
CA HIS A 89 2.88 -7.07 7.11
C HIS A 89 1.97 -7.17 8.34
N ILE A 90 1.38 -8.34 8.58
CA ILE A 90 0.49 -8.57 9.72
C ILE A 90 1.24 -8.37 11.04
N PHE A 91 2.44 -8.93 11.17
CA PHE A 91 3.24 -8.81 12.39
C PHE A 91 3.72 -7.36 12.63
N ALA A 92 4.16 -6.66 11.58
CA ALA A 92 4.58 -5.27 11.67
C ALA A 92 3.43 -4.34 12.12
N MET A 93 2.23 -4.52 11.57
CA MET A 93 1.03 -3.79 11.99
C MET A 93 0.65 -4.13 13.43
N TYR A 94 0.50 -5.42 13.76
CA TYR A 94 0.15 -5.90 15.11
C TYR A 94 1.08 -5.34 16.19
N LEU A 95 2.39 -5.44 15.99
CA LEU A 95 3.39 -4.96 16.94
C LEU A 95 3.31 -3.44 17.12
N SER A 96 3.21 -2.71 16.01
CA SER A 96 3.14 -1.25 16.01
C SER A 96 1.89 -0.73 16.71
N GLU A 97 0.74 -1.31 16.43
CA GLU A 97 -0.54 -0.96 17.06
C GLU A 97 -0.53 -1.26 18.55
N SER A 98 -0.07 -2.46 18.93
CA SER A 98 0.05 -2.86 20.34
C SER A 98 0.94 -1.89 21.14
N VAL A 99 2.05 -1.44 20.56
CA VAL A 99 2.94 -0.45 21.20
C VAL A 99 2.27 0.91 21.31
N MET A 100 1.52 1.36 20.29
CA MET A 100 0.74 2.61 20.38
C MET A 100 -0.28 2.55 21.52
N PHE A 101 -1.02 1.45 21.64
CA PHE A 101 -2.00 1.27 22.71
C PHE A 101 -1.35 1.16 24.09
N LEU A 102 -0.17 0.54 24.18
CA LEU A 102 0.60 0.54 25.43
C LEU A 102 0.95 1.97 25.90
N CYS A 103 1.26 2.87 24.95
CA CYS A 103 1.45 4.29 25.25
C CYS A 103 0.16 4.94 25.77
N PHE A 104 -1.00 4.62 25.21
CA PHE A 104 -2.30 5.10 25.68
C PHE A 104 -2.58 4.70 27.14
N TYR A 105 -2.34 3.44 27.50
CA TYR A 105 -2.45 2.94 28.86
C TYR A 105 -1.45 3.60 29.84
N LYS A 106 -0.24 3.89 29.36
CA LYS A 106 0.75 4.62 30.14
C LYS A 106 0.26 6.05 30.44
N LEU A 107 -0.21 6.78 29.42
CA LEU A 107 -0.68 8.16 29.57
C LEU A 107 -1.88 8.25 30.53
N ALA A 108 -2.86 7.35 30.42
CA ALA A 108 -4.05 7.32 31.28
C ALA A 108 -3.70 7.07 32.75
N LYS A 109 -2.76 6.13 33.04
CA LYS A 109 -2.28 5.89 34.40
C LYS A 109 -1.66 7.13 35.03
N ASP A 110 -0.80 7.77 34.26
CA ASP A 110 -0.06 8.93 34.73
C ASP A 110 -0.97 10.10 35.08
N LYS A 111 -2.15 10.16 34.45
CA LYS A 111 -3.19 11.17 34.73
C LYS A 111 -4.24 10.72 35.75
N LYS A 112 -4.11 9.51 36.32
CA LYS A 112 -5.08 8.88 37.22
C LYS A 112 -6.52 8.83 36.64
N VAL A 113 -6.61 8.75 35.30
CA VAL A 113 -7.87 8.64 34.57
C VAL A 113 -8.32 7.18 34.52
N SER A 114 -9.63 6.95 34.43
CA SER A 114 -10.17 5.61 34.30
C SER A 114 -9.57 4.86 33.11
N ILE A 115 -9.20 3.61 33.32
CA ILE A 115 -8.67 2.71 32.28
C ILE A 115 -9.65 2.49 31.11
N ALA A 116 -10.92 2.78 31.32
CA ALA A 116 -11.94 2.70 30.29
C ALA A 116 -11.64 3.64 29.09
N PHE A 117 -11.02 4.82 29.32
CA PHE A 117 -10.68 5.73 28.23
C PHE A 117 -9.65 5.14 27.24
N PRO A 118 -8.49 4.60 27.67
CA PRO A 118 -7.57 3.98 26.72
C PRO A 118 -8.14 2.71 26.09
N ILE A 119 -9.03 1.95 26.78
CA ILE A 119 -9.75 0.83 26.18
C ILE A 119 -10.65 1.32 25.03
N CYS A 120 -11.48 2.33 25.27
CA CYS A 120 -12.31 2.92 24.22
C CYS A 120 -11.47 3.46 23.06
N ALA A 121 -10.37 4.16 23.35
CA ALA A 121 -9.45 4.65 22.32
C ALA A 121 -8.83 3.51 21.49
N GLN A 122 -8.46 2.39 22.13
CA GLN A 122 -7.96 1.21 21.45
C GLN A 122 -9.04 0.60 20.56
N ILE A 123 -10.25 0.38 21.07
CA ILE A 123 -11.36 -0.21 20.31
C ILE A 123 -11.72 0.67 19.10
N ILE A 124 -11.87 1.99 19.30
CA ILE A 124 -12.11 2.92 18.19
C ILE A 124 -11.02 2.80 17.13
N SER A 125 -9.77 2.82 17.55
CA SER A 125 -8.64 2.76 16.61
C SER A 125 -8.61 1.43 15.86
N LEU A 126 -8.80 0.30 16.55
CA LEU A 126 -8.81 -1.03 15.94
C LEU A 126 -9.94 -1.17 14.92
N LEU A 127 -11.17 -0.87 15.31
CA LEU A 127 -12.34 -1.13 14.48
C LEU A 127 -12.55 -0.10 13.38
N PHE A 128 -12.10 1.13 13.57
CA PHE A 128 -12.31 2.18 12.58
C PHE A 128 -11.07 2.48 11.71
N ILE A 129 -9.88 2.50 12.30
CA ILE A 129 -8.67 2.91 11.57
C ILE A 129 -7.89 1.71 11.04
N PHE A 130 -7.75 0.62 11.82
CA PHE A 130 -6.82 -0.47 11.53
C PHE A 130 -7.48 -1.73 10.96
N MET A 131 -8.81 -1.89 11.08
CA MET A 131 -9.49 -3.07 10.58
C MET A 131 -9.42 -3.20 9.06
N VAL A 132 -9.63 -2.10 8.33
CA VAL A 132 -9.52 -2.08 6.86
C VAL A 132 -8.10 -2.40 6.39
N PRO A 133 -7.03 -1.78 6.92
CA PRO A 133 -5.65 -2.19 6.62
C PRO A 133 -5.34 -3.66 6.87
N LEU A 134 -5.99 -4.28 7.84
CA LEU A 134 -5.79 -5.70 8.16
C LEU A 134 -6.47 -6.61 7.13
N VAL A 135 -7.67 -6.27 6.67
CA VAL A 135 -8.41 -7.03 5.65
C VAL A 135 -7.83 -6.81 4.25
N SER A 136 -7.37 -5.60 3.98
CA SER A 136 -6.82 -5.18 2.69
C SER A 136 -5.34 -4.81 2.85
N ILE A 137 -4.47 -5.84 2.88
CA ILE A 137 -3.04 -5.71 3.18
C ILE A 137 -2.33 -4.91 2.09
N GLN A 138 -1.59 -3.87 2.51
CA GLN A 138 -0.90 -2.99 1.57
C GLN A 138 0.37 -2.41 2.18
N PHE A 139 1.51 -2.55 1.46
CA PHE A 139 2.82 -2.12 1.94
C PHE A 139 2.90 -0.62 2.29
N THR A 140 2.16 0.25 1.58
CA THR A 140 2.11 1.70 1.87
C THR A 140 1.49 1.96 3.25
N VAL A 141 0.39 1.26 3.55
CA VAL A 141 -0.34 1.41 4.82
C VAL A 141 0.44 0.77 5.97
N THR A 142 1.04 -0.41 5.75
CA THR A 142 1.95 -1.02 6.74
C THR A 142 3.11 -0.09 7.10
N SER A 143 3.76 0.51 6.09
CA SER A 143 4.80 1.53 6.30
C SER A 143 4.29 2.69 7.15
N THR A 144 3.05 3.12 6.87
CA THR A 144 2.41 4.21 7.63
C THR A 144 2.17 3.84 9.08
N ILE A 145 1.66 2.65 9.36
CA ILE A 145 1.39 2.18 10.73
C ILE A 145 2.71 2.04 11.52
N LEU A 146 3.76 1.47 10.90
CA LEU A 146 5.09 1.40 11.47
C LEU A 146 5.61 2.80 11.88
N GLY A 147 5.59 3.75 10.96
CA GLY A 147 6.08 5.10 11.24
C GLY A 147 5.19 5.86 12.23
N THR A 148 3.86 5.67 12.18
CA THR A 148 2.92 6.26 13.13
C THR A 148 3.18 5.78 14.55
N SER A 149 3.57 4.53 14.74
CA SER A 149 3.94 4.03 16.07
C SER A 149 5.09 4.82 16.68
N ALA A 150 6.09 5.18 15.88
CA ALA A 150 7.17 6.05 16.33
C ALA A 150 6.69 7.49 16.66
N VAL A 151 5.74 8.04 15.90
CA VAL A 151 5.10 9.34 16.18
C VAL A 151 4.44 9.31 17.55
N VAL A 152 3.63 8.28 17.83
CA VAL A 152 2.93 8.10 19.11
C VAL A 152 3.89 7.89 20.27
N VAL A 153 4.89 7.01 20.09
CA VAL A 153 5.89 6.70 21.12
C VAL A 153 6.71 7.95 21.47
N MET A 154 7.16 8.71 20.47
CA MET A 154 7.87 9.99 20.70
C MET A 154 6.98 11.01 21.40
N ALA A 155 5.75 11.21 20.92
CA ALA A 155 4.80 12.13 21.53
C ALA A 155 4.41 11.76 22.96
N SER A 156 4.47 10.47 23.33
CA SER A 156 4.15 9.96 24.67
C SER A 156 5.31 10.01 25.65
N MET A 157 6.53 10.29 25.21
CA MET A 157 7.73 10.36 26.06
C MET A 157 7.58 11.45 27.14
N LYS A 158 8.08 11.18 28.34
CA LYS A 158 8.11 12.15 29.45
C LYS A 158 9.51 12.57 29.80
N HIS A 159 9.64 13.82 30.23
CA HIS A 159 10.92 14.32 30.72
C HIS A 159 11.39 13.61 32.00
N SER A 160 10.43 13.13 32.81
CA SER A 160 10.69 12.36 34.04
C SER A 160 11.00 10.88 33.79
N ASP A 161 10.88 10.37 32.55
CA ASP A 161 11.18 8.96 32.23
C ASP A 161 12.66 8.65 32.54
N LYS A 162 12.92 7.45 33.08
CA LYS A 162 14.27 6.95 33.36
C LYS A 162 15.12 6.94 32.08
N ARG A 163 16.45 7.07 32.22
CA ARG A 163 17.38 7.05 31.09
C ARG A 163 17.24 5.79 30.22
N SER A 164 17.09 4.62 30.86
CA SER A 164 16.86 3.36 30.15
C SER A 164 15.58 3.39 29.28
N THR A 165 14.47 3.91 29.84
CA THR A 165 13.21 4.05 29.10
C THR A 165 13.39 4.97 27.89
N LYS A 166 14.10 6.10 28.02
CA LYS A 166 14.37 7.02 26.91
C LYS A 166 15.21 6.36 25.81
N ILE A 167 16.22 5.56 26.20
CA ILE A 167 17.03 4.78 25.24
C ILE A 167 16.13 3.80 24.47
N CYS A 168 15.26 3.05 25.17
CA CYS A 168 14.31 2.14 24.52
C CYS A 168 13.36 2.89 23.56
N ILE A 169 12.90 4.09 23.93
CA ILE A 169 12.05 4.92 23.06
C ILE A 169 12.79 5.30 21.77
N TYR A 170 14.01 5.82 21.88
CA TYR A 170 14.82 6.18 20.71
C TYR A 170 15.14 4.97 19.84
N ALA A 171 15.52 3.83 20.44
CA ALA A 171 15.81 2.60 19.72
C ALA A 171 14.57 2.10 18.96
N TYR A 172 13.41 2.08 19.61
CA TYR A 172 12.16 1.71 18.98
C TYR A 172 11.80 2.64 17.82
N CYS A 173 11.83 3.96 18.05
CA CYS A 173 11.54 4.93 17.00
C CYS A 173 12.49 4.80 15.81
N PHE A 174 13.78 4.53 16.05
CA PHE A 174 14.76 4.32 15.00
C PHE A 174 14.42 3.10 14.16
N ILE A 175 14.18 1.95 14.80
CA ILE A 175 13.84 0.70 14.10
C ILE A 175 12.51 0.83 13.34
N ALA A 176 11.47 1.37 13.98
CA ALA A 176 10.15 1.52 13.36
C ALA A 176 10.18 2.45 12.14
N LEU A 177 10.90 3.59 12.22
CA LEU A 177 11.03 4.54 11.11
C LEU A 177 11.96 4.01 10.00
N LEU A 178 13.00 3.26 10.34
CA LEU A 178 13.86 2.62 9.35
C LEU A 178 13.10 1.52 8.60
N LEU A 179 12.35 0.67 9.31
CA LEU A 179 11.48 -0.35 8.67
C LEU A 179 10.39 0.31 7.82
N SER A 180 9.75 1.38 8.32
CA SER A 180 8.79 2.17 7.55
C SER A 180 9.41 2.68 6.24
N PHE A 181 10.62 3.25 6.29
CA PHE A 181 11.36 3.72 5.13
C PHE A 181 11.67 2.58 4.14
N MET A 182 12.12 1.43 4.63
CA MET A 182 12.43 0.27 3.79
C MET A 182 11.17 -0.35 3.17
N THR A 183 10.03 -0.29 3.86
CA THR A 183 8.76 -0.80 3.34
C THR A 183 8.20 0.13 2.27
N ARG A 184 8.18 1.47 2.50
CA ARG A 184 7.72 2.44 1.49
C ARG A 184 8.30 3.84 1.74
N THR A 185 9.30 4.22 0.97
CA THR A 185 9.95 5.54 1.09
C THR A 185 9.00 6.73 0.93
N LEU A 186 8.01 6.63 0.02
CA LEU A 186 7.07 7.75 -0.23
C LEU A 186 6.15 8.01 0.98
N SER A 187 5.63 6.96 1.64
CA SER A 187 4.83 7.12 2.86
C SER A 187 5.67 7.69 4.01
N TRP A 188 6.92 7.26 4.09
CA TRP A 188 7.83 7.74 5.13
C TRP A 188 8.00 9.27 5.10
N TYR A 189 8.05 9.90 3.93
CA TYR A 189 8.13 11.38 3.85
C TYR A 189 6.92 12.05 4.51
N SER A 190 5.72 11.55 4.28
CA SER A 190 4.51 12.08 4.92
C SER A 190 4.55 11.88 6.44
N ILE A 191 4.98 10.70 6.89
CA ILE A 191 5.10 10.35 8.31
C ILE A 191 6.13 11.25 9.01
N MET A 192 7.23 11.59 8.34
CA MET A 192 8.27 12.45 8.91
C MET A 192 7.77 13.85 9.26
N CYS A 193 6.74 14.37 8.57
CA CYS A 193 6.08 15.62 8.96
C CYS A 193 5.44 15.52 10.35
N PHE A 194 4.71 14.43 10.62
CA PHE A 194 4.08 14.19 11.92
C PHE A 194 5.12 13.79 12.99
N PHE A 195 6.16 13.06 12.60
CA PHE A 195 7.26 12.75 13.52
C PHE A 195 8.04 14.00 13.94
N ALA A 196 8.31 14.90 13.00
CA ALA A 196 8.91 16.21 13.29
C ALA A 196 8.02 17.03 14.25
N LEU A 197 6.70 17.03 14.04
CA LEU A 197 5.75 17.67 14.96
C LEU A 197 5.87 17.05 16.37
N SER A 198 5.99 15.71 16.49
CA SER A 198 6.20 15.04 17.77
C SER A 198 7.52 15.45 18.44
N CYS A 199 8.60 15.60 17.67
CA CYS A 199 9.90 16.07 18.17
C CYS A 199 9.82 17.54 18.65
N VAL A 200 9.23 18.40 17.84
CA VAL A 200 9.00 19.82 18.21
C VAL A 200 8.13 19.90 19.48
N TYR A 201 7.08 19.09 19.55
CA TYR A 201 6.25 19.00 20.75
C TYR A 201 7.07 18.62 22.00
N GLN A 202 7.97 17.64 21.91
CA GLN A 202 8.85 17.23 23.00
C GLN A 202 9.83 18.33 23.42
N ILE A 203 10.41 19.02 22.46
CA ILE A 203 11.32 20.16 22.74
C ILE A 203 10.55 21.28 23.41
N ALA A 204 9.44 21.71 22.82
CA ALA A 204 8.66 22.84 23.35
C ALA A 204 8.10 22.55 24.76
N THR A 205 7.58 21.34 25.01
CA THR A 205 7.10 20.96 26.34
C THR A 205 8.22 20.97 27.39
N CYS A 206 9.45 20.64 27.01
CA CYS A 206 10.61 20.74 27.89
C CYS A 206 10.88 22.18 28.32
N TYR A 207 10.75 23.13 27.40
CA TYR A 207 10.98 24.55 27.73
C TYR A 207 9.80 25.17 28.47
N LEU A 208 8.58 24.87 28.10
CA LEU A 208 7.36 25.51 28.61
C LEU A 208 6.89 24.95 29.97
N TYR A 209 7.04 23.62 30.16
CA TYR A 209 6.43 22.93 31.31
C TYR A 209 7.39 22.25 32.26
N CYS A 210 8.70 22.41 32.08
CA CYS A 210 9.73 21.92 33.02
C CYS A 210 10.57 23.07 33.56
N PRO A 211 10.02 23.96 34.42
CA PRO A 211 10.75 25.10 34.97
C PRO A 211 11.97 24.67 35.80
N ASP A 212 11.88 23.53 36.49
CA ASP A 212 12.92 23.01 37.37
C ASP A 212 14.16 22.50 36.62
N LEU A 213 14.10 22.34 35.30
CA LEU A 213 15.23 21.95 34.50
C LEU A 213 16.11 23.14 34.15
N THR A 214 17.42 23.03 34.45
CA THR A 214 18.41 24.04 34.06
C THR A 214 18.46 24.22 32.54
N LYS A 215 18.79 25.42 32.06
CA LYS A 215 18.96 25.71 30.62
C LYS A 215 19.86 24.68 29.95
N LYS A 216 20.99 24.28 30.57
CA LYS A 216 21.91 23.26 30.08
C LYS A 216 21.22 21.90 29.85
N LYS A 217 20.36 21.44 30.77
CA LYS A 217 19.61 20.18 30.61
C LYS A 217 18.56 20.27 29.48
N LYS A 218 17.92 21.44 29.31
CA LYS A 218 16.97 21.67 28.20
C LYS A 218 17.68 21.64 26.83
N HIS A 219 18.84 22.33 26.72
CA HIS A 219 19.66 22.28 25.50
C HIS A 219 20.16 20.87 25.20
N LEU A 220 20.61 20.12 26.20
CA LEU A 220 21.05 18.73 26.02
C LEU A 220 19.91 17.83 25.56
N HIS A 221 18.69 18.06 26.03
CA HIS A 221 17.51 17.33 25.56
C HIS A 221 17.21 17.62 24.08
N THR A 222 17.21 18.88 23.67
CA THR A 222 17.07 19.30 22.27
C THR A 222 18.16 18.69 21.40
N LEU A 223 19.43 18.79 21.81
CA LEU A 223 20.55 18.22 21.07
C LEU A 223 20.39 16.72 20.85
N LYS A 224 19.95 15.96 21.86
CA LYS A 224 19.68 14.50 21.71
C LYS A 224 18.61 14.20 20.67
N ILE A 225 17.51 14.96 20.65
CA ILE A 225 16.47 14.79 19.65
C ILE A 225 17.00 15.13 18.25
N CYS A 226 17.70 16.25 18.11
CA CYS A 226 18.27 16.65 16.81
C CYS A 226 19.29 15.62 16.30
N THR A 227 20.23 15.18 17.16
CA THR A 227 21.21 14.15 16.79
C THR A 227 20.54 12.84 16.40
N PHE A 228 19.49 12.44 17.12
CA PHE A 228 18.70 11.25 16.78
C PHE A 228 18.06 11.37 15.39
N VAL A 229 17.41 12.51 15.08
CA VAL A 229 16.77 12.75 13.77
C VAL A 229 17.82 12.75 12.65
N ILE A 230 18.96 13.41 12.85
CA ILE A 230 20.05 13.43 11.87
C ILE A 230 20.58 12.01 11.63
N ALA A 231 20.86 11.24 12.68
CA ALA A 231 21.33 9.86 12.55
C ALA A 231 20.31 8.97 11.81
N LEU A 232 19.01 9.11 12.09
CA LEU A 232 17.95 8.41 11.40
C LEU A 232 17.92 8.75 9.90
N VAL A 233 17.95 10.05 9.56
CA VAL A 233 17.93 10.51 8.16
C VAL A 233 19.14 9.98 7.41
N ILE A 234 20.36 10.10 7.98
CA ILE A 234 21.58 9.57 7.37
C ILE A 234 21.46 8.06 7.15
N SER A 235 20.95 7.30 8.13
CA SER A 235 20.77 5.86 8.00
C SER A 235 19.77 5.49 6.91
N CYS A 236 18.61 6.16 6.84
CA CYS A 236 17.62 5.92 5.81
C CYS A 236 18.16 6.20 4.40
N PHE A 237 18.81 7.34 4.21
CA PHE A 237 19.38 7.71 2.91
C PHE A 237 20.60 6.84 2.56
N GLY A 238 21.41 6.42 3.55
CA GLY A 238 22.49 5.47 3.37
C GLY A 238 21.99 4.11 2.84
N VAL A 239 20.96 3.57 3.49
CA VAL A 239 20.28 2.34 3.04
C VAL A 239 19.71 2.48 1.62
N ARG A 240 19.10 3.63 1.31
CA ARG A 240 18.61 3.91 -0.05
C ARG A 240 19.75 3.98 -1.05
N PHE A 241 20.81 4.70 -0.75
CA PHE A 241 21.97 4.85 -1.64
C PHE A 241 22.57 3.48 -1.99
N VAL A 242 22.84 2.65 -0.98
CA VAL A 242 23.39 1.30 -1.21
C VAL A 242 22.40 0.43 -2.00
N SER A 243 21.10 0.49 -1.71
CA SER A 243 20.06 -0.24 -2.46
C SER A 243 20.05 0.18 -3.94
N LEU A 244 20.12 1.48 -4.23
CA LEU A 244 20.16 2.00 -5.61
C LEU A 244 21.46 1.63 -6.30
N TYR A 245 22.60 1.68 -5.61
CA TYR A 245 23.88 1.26 -6.15
C TYR A 245 23.86 -0.21 -6.59
N ILE A 246 23.31 -1.10 -5.76
CA ILE A 246 23.16 -2.53 -6.09
C ILE A 246 22.23 -2.70 -7.31
N LYS A 247 21.10 -2.02 -7.33
CA LYS A 247 20.11 -2.11 -8.43
C LYS A 247 20.69 -1.62 -9.76
N ASN A 248 21.41 -0.51 -9.74
CA ASN A 248 21.91 0.15 -10.98
C ASN A 248 23.19 -0.47 -11.55
N LYS A 249 23.67 -1.59 -11.02
CA LYS A 249 24.80 -2.33 -11.63
C LYS A 249 24.45 -2.98 -12.99
N SER A 250 23.18 -3.33 -13.18
CA SER A 250 22.69 -3.97 -14.39
C SER A 250 22.25 -2.92 -15.42
N GLU A 251 22.72 -3.04 -16.66
CA GLU A 251 22.30 -2.22 -17.80
C GLU A 251 20.80 -2.40 -18.08
N ILE A 252 20.29 -3.63 -17.93
CA ILE A 252 18.85 -3.94 -18.05
C ILE A 252 18.06 -3.12 -17.03
N THR A 253 18.53 -3.04 -15.78
CA THR A 253 17.86 -2.24 -14.74
C THR A 253 17.90 -0.75 -15.04
N GLN A 254 18.97 -0.22 -15.62
CA GLN A 254 19.03 1.19 -16.03
C GLN A 254 18.05 1.50 -17.17
N ALA A 255 18.01 0.63 -18.19
CA ALA A 255 17.04 0.74 -19.30
C ALA A 255 15.60 0.63 -18.79
N TYR A 256 15.34 -0.34 -17.90
CA TYR A 256 14.04 -0.50 -17.24
C TYR A 256 13.64 0.74 -16.44
N ASN A 257 14.52 1.35 -15.67
CA ASN A 257 14.20 2.55 -14.90
C ASN A 257 13.75 3.70 -15.83
N THR A 258 14.46 3.91 -16.94
CA THR A 258 14.09 4.91 -17.94
C THR A 258 12.71 4.63 -18.56
N TYR A 259 12.47 3.38 -18.96
CA TYR A 259 11.17 2.94 -19.47
C TYR A 259 10.05 3.16 -18.44
N ASN A 260 10.26 2.70 -17.21
CA ASN A 260 9.23 2.75 -16.16
C ASN A 260 8.89 4.19 -15.75
N ASP A 261 9.83 5.13 -15.80
CA ASP A 261 9.57 6.56 -15.53
C ASP A 261 8.55 7.14 -16.53
N TYR A 262 8.66 6.82 -17.82
CA TYR A 262 7.70 7.26 -18.84
C TYR A 262 6.42 6.42 -18.81
N ARG A 263 6.50 5.11 -18.53
CA ARG A 263 5.31 4.28 -18.32
C ARG A 263 4.42 4.81 -17.19
N VAL A 264 5.02 5.21 -16.07
CA VAL A 264 4.30 5.81 -14.93
C VAL A 264 3.60 7.12 -15.35
N LYS A 265 4.30 8.00 -16.09
CA LYS A 265 3.68 9.23 -16.61
C LYS A 265 2.51 8.92 -17.54
N TYR A 266 2.71 8.01 -18.48
CA TYR A 266 1.71 7.60 -19.46
C TYR A 266 0.49 6.94 -18.79
N MET A 267 0.69 5.88 -18.02
CA MET A 267 -0.39 5.05 -17.47
C MET A 267 -0.90 5.57 -16.12
N ASP A 268 -0.01 5.80 -15.15
CA ASP A 268 -0.42 6.09 -13.79
C ASP A 268 -0.89 7.54 -13.62
N TYR A 269 -0.39 8.46 -14.44
CA TYR A 269 -0.78 9.88 -14.44
C TYR A 269 -1.63 10.28 -15.65
N GLY A 270 -1.92 9.35 -16.58
CA GLY A 270 -2.74 9.62 -17.76
C GLY A 270 -2.18 10.73 -18.66
N GLN A 271 -0.85 10.89 -18.71
CA GLN A 271 -0.20 11.94 -19.51
C GLN A 271 -0.08 11.50 -20.97
N HIS A 272 -1.22 11.29 -21.61
CA HIS A 272 -1.32 10.99 -23.04
C HIS A 272 -2.61 11.57 -23.61
N PRO A 273 -2.59 12.12 -24.83
CA PRO A 273 -3.82 12.54 -25.50
C PRO A 273 -4.61 11.32 -25.99
N PRO A 274 -5.93 11.44 -26.23
CA PRO A 274 -6.69 10.38 -26.88
C PRO A 274 -6.15 10.14 -28.30
N TYR A 275 -6.23 8.90 -28.79
CA TYR A 275 -5.75 8.55 -30.13
C TYR A 275 -6.46 9.37 -31.21
N LYS A 276 -7.81 9.45 -31.13
CA LYS A 276 -8.64 10.22 -32.06
C LYS A 276 -8.31 11.71 -31.99
N GLY A 277 -7.90 12.26 -33.10
CA GLY A 277 -7.45 13.66 -33.23
C GLY A 277 -5.95 13.87 -33.01
N HIS A 278 -5.22 12.82 -32.63
CA HIS A 278 -3.76 12.87 -32.43
C HIS A 278 -3.04 11.74 -33.18
N GLU A 279 -3.64 11.21 -34.24
CA GLU A 279 -3.15 10.09 -35.02
C GLU A 279 -1.72 10.31 -35.54
N LYS A 280 -1.40 11.56 -35.96
CA LYS A 280 -0.05 11.92 -36.42
C LYS A 280 1.02 11.71 -35.34
N LEU A 281 0.71 12.02 -34.07
CA LEU A 281 1.63 11.82 -32.94
C LEU A 281 1.89 10.33 -32.72
N TYR A 282 0.84 9.52 -32.73
CA TYR A 282 0.97 8.08 -32.52
C TYR A 282 1.66 7.38 -33.69
N ASN A 283 1.32 7.77 -34.92
CA ASN A 283 1.97 7.24 -36.13
C ASN A 283 3.46 7.57 -36.18
N ALA A 284 3.90 8.72 -35.63
CA ALA A 284 5.32 9.08 -35.56
C ALA A 284 6.14 8.12 -34.66
N VAL A 285 5.50 7.41 -33.74
CA VAL A 285 6.11 6.36 -32.89
C VAL A 285 5.64 4.95 -33.31
N GLN A 286 5.11 4.82 -34.52
CA GLN A 286 4.62 3.56 -35.11
C GLN A 286 3.47 2.90 -34.32
N TRP A 287 2.68 3.67 -33.61
CA TRP A 287 1.46 3.19 -32.95
C TRP A 287 0.23 3.52 -33.80
N ASP A 288 -0.54 2.50 -34.08
CA ASP A 288 -1.90 2.63 -34.58
C ASP A 288 -2.94 2.57 -33.43
N ASN A 289 -4.21 2.61 -33.77
CA ASN A 289 -5.28 2.51 -32.78
C ASN A 289 -5.26 1.17 -32.00
N SER A 290 -4.82 0.08 -32.61
CA SER A 290 -4.77 -1.23 -31.94
C SER A 290 -3.63 -1.28 -30.89
N THR A 291 -2.46 -0.72 -31.20
CA THR A 291 -1.37 -0.55 -30.25
C THR A 291 -1.77 0.39 -29.10
N TYR A 292 -2.41 1.52 -29.41
CA TYR A 292 -2.94 2.43 -28.38
C TYR A 292 -3.94 1.70 -27.44
N ARG A 293 -4.90 0.94 -28.00
CA ARG A 293 -5.85 0.14 -27.19
C ARG A 293 -5.13 -0.91 -26.34
N ALA A 294 -4.10 -1.55 -26.88
CA ALA A 294 -3.28 -2.51 -26.12
C ALA A 294 -2.63 -1.86 -24.89
N THR A 295 -2.09 -0.65 -25.03
CA THR A 295 -1.51 0.06 -23.88
C THR A 295 -2.53 0.38 -22.81
N LEU A 296 -3.76 0.77 -23.18
CA LEU A 296 -4.85 1.01 -22.22
C LEU A 296 -5.28 -0.27 -21.48
N CYS A 297 -5.15 -1.42 -22.13
CA CYS A 297 -5.37 -2.74 -21.52
C CYS A 297 -4.14 -3.28 -20.78
N LEU A 298 -3.05 -2.50 -20.65
CA LEU A 298 -1.78 -2.93 -20.06
C LEU A 298 -1.18 -4.19 -20.75
N LEU A 299 -1.37 -4.32 -22.07
CA LEU A 299 -0.83 -5.40 -22.88
C LEU A 299 0.42 -4.89 -23.63
N TYR A 300 1.61 -5.12 -23.08
CA TYR A 300 2.88 -4.53 -23.55
C TYR A 300 3.71 -5.52 -24.37
N MET A 301 3.06 -6.21 -25.31
CA MET A 301 3.66 -7.23 -26.18
C MET A 301 3.98 -6.68 -27.58
N ASP A 302 4.44 -5.43 -27.66
CA ASP A 302 4.78 -4.77 -28.93
C ASP A 302 6.16 -4.09 -28.79
N GLU A 303 7.05 -4.28 -29.74
CA GLU A 303 8.40 -3.70 -29.74
C GLU A 303 8.38 -2.16 -29.75
N ASN A 304 7.31 -1.57 -30.34
CA ASN A 304 7.12 -0.14 -30.39
C ASN A 304 6.64 0.47 -29.06
N ILE A 305 6.26 -0.36 -28.07
CA ILE A 305 5.94 0.09 -26.70
C ILE A 305 7.24 0.13 -25.89
N ASN A 306 8.03 1.17 -26.07
CA ASN A 306 9.34 1.34 -25.47
C ASN A 306 9.52 2.72 -24.84
N ALA A 307 10.68 2.96 -24.20
CA ALA A 307 10.97 4.21 -23.50
C ALA A 307 10.90 5.43 -24.43
N SER A 308 11.33 5.31 -25.69
CA SER A 308 11.36 6.41 -26.66
C SER A 308 9.95 6.81 -27.08
N SER A 309 9.10 5.84 -27.44
CA SER A 309 7.73 6.08 -27.83
C SER A 309 6.90 6.69 -26.69
N LEU A 310 7.02 6.12 -25.48
CA LEU A 310 6.34 6.66 -24.29
C LEU A 310 6.81 8.06 -23.94
N LYS A 311 8.13 8.35 -24.10
CA LYS A 311 8.69 9.69 -23.93
C LYS A 311 8.05 10.68 -24.89
N THR A 312 8.07 10.38 -26.18
CA THR A 312 7.52 11.24 -27.24
C THR A 312 6.05 11.59 -26.96
N ILE A 313 5.23 10.59 -26.61
CA ILE A 313 3.80 10.80 -26.35
C ILE A 313 3.59 11.62 -25.07
N THR A 314 4.30 11.32 -23.99
CA THR A 314 4.13 12.01 -22.70
C THR A 314 4.65 13.46 -22.74
N GLU A 315 5.72 13.72 -23.48
CA GLU A 315 6.26 15.07 -23.66
C GLU A 315 5.38 15.95 -24.59
N ALA A 316 4.72 15.33 -25.58
CA ALA A 316 3.74 16.00 -26.44
C ALA A 316 2.42 16.29 -25.71
N TYR A 317 2.14 15.61 -24.60
CA TYR A 317 0.95 15.84 -23.81
C TYR A 317 0.98 17.22 -23.17
N GLN A 318 0.23 18.12 -23.76
CA GLN A 318 -0.09 19.40 -23.13
C GLN A 318 -1.28 19.16 -22.21
N ALA A 319 -1.01 19.14 -20.90
CA ALA A 319 -2.10 19.12 -19.93
C ALA A 319 -3.05 20.27 -20.29
N ASN A 320 -4.31 19.95 -20.65
CA ASN A 320 -5.34 20.96 -20.74
C ASN A 320 -5.22 21.81 -19.48
N LYS A 321 -5.12 23.13 -19.65
CA LYS A 321 -4.96 24.12 -18.57
C LYS A 321 -6.22 24.23 -17.69
N HIS A 322 -6.83 23.09 -17.34
CA HIS A 322 -7.66 23.06 -16.15
C HIS A 322 -6.75 23.48 -15.01
N SER A 323 -7.11 24.58 -14.36
CA SER A 323 -6.27 25.10 -13.28
C SER A 323 -5.92 23.94 -12.35
N ALA A 324 -4.68 23.90 -11.89
CA ALA A 324 -4.24 22.88 -10.92
C ALA A 324 -5.21 22.78 -9.73
N LEU A 325 -5.88 23.89 -9.41
CA LEU A 325 -6.95 23.98 -8.42
C LEU A 325 -8.18 23.13 -8.81
N SER A 326 -8.63 23.19 -10.07
CA SER A 326 -9.78 22.39 -10.54
C SER A 326 -9.49 20.90 -10.43
N LYS A 327 -8.29 20.44 -10.83
CA LYS A 327 -7.87 19.04 -10.67
C LYS A 327 -7.82 18.62 -9.21
N THR A 328 -7.29 19.48 -8.33
CA THR A 328 -7.25 19.23 -6.89
C THR A 328 -8.65 19.04 -6.33
N VAL A 329 -9.58 19.94 -6.67
CA VAL A 329 -10.97 19.86 -6.21
C VAL A 329 -11.65 18.60 -6.73
N THR A 330 -11.44 18.22 -7.99
CA THR A 330 -11.99 16.99 -8.58
C THR A 330 -11.47 15.76 -7.85
N ASN A 331 -10.16 15.62 -7.67
CA ASN A 331 -9.57 14.47 -6.98
C ASN A 331 -10.05 14.32 -5.53
N ILE A 332 -10.19 15.45 -4.80
CA ILE A 332 -10.72 15.44 -3.43
C ILE A 332 -12.21 15.10 -3.42
N ARG A 333 -12.97 15.61 -4.39
CA ARG A 333 -14.40 15.32 -4.53
C ARG A 333 -14.61 13.82 -4.84
N GLU A 334 -13.87 13.24 -5.77
CA GLU A 334 -13.91 11.82 -6.08
C GLU A 334 -13.59 10.99 -4.84
N LEU A 335 -12.50 11.31 -4.12
CA LEU A 335 -12.14 10.62 -2.88
C LEU A 335 -13.28 10.67 -1.83
N LEU A 336 -13.94 11.83 -1.69
CA LEU A 336 -15.05 11.99 -0.75
C LEU A 336 -16.33 11.26 -1.21
N TYR A 337 -16.54 11.14 -2.50
CA TYR A 337 -17.75 10.54 -3.08
C TYR A 337 -17.66 9.03 -3.12
N ASP A 338 -16.48 8.52 -3.51
CA ASP A 338 -16.27 7.08 -3.70
C ASP A 338 -16.10 6.31 -2.39
N TYR A 339 -15.73 7.02 -1.29
CA TYR A 339 -15.43 6.36 -0.03
C TYR A 339 -16.14 7.01 1.18
N SER A 340 -17.21 6.39 1.65
CA SER A 340 -17.89 6.78 2.89
C SER A 340 -16.95 6.82 4.10
N PHE A 341 -15.97 5.91 4.15
CA PHE A 341 -14.90 5.88 5.15
C PHE A 341 -14.15 7.22 5.25
N VAL A 342 -13.89 7.88 4.13
CA VAL A 342 -13.20 9.18 4.11
C VAL A 342 -14.02 10.25 4.80
N GLN A 343 -15.33 10.29 4.55
CA GLN A 343 -16.24 11.26 5.16
C GLN A 343 -16.30 11.08 6.68
N TYR A 344 -16.48 9.84 7.14
CA TYR A 344 -16.56 9.53 8.58
C TYR A 344 -15.23 9.78 9.30
N SER A 345 -14.11 9.49 8.65
CA SER A 345 -12.79 9.72 9.24
C SER A 345 -12.46 11.21 9.37
N LEU A 346 -12.81 12.04 8.39
CA LEU A 346 -12.68 13.50 8.48
C LEU A 346 -13.55 14.07 9.60
N LEU A 347 -14.81 13.62 9.71
CA LEU A 347 -15.70 14.02 10.80
C LEU A 347 -15.12 13.63 12.16
N SER A 348 -14.54 12.42 12.28
CA SER A 348 -13.93 11.94 13.52
C SER A 348 -12.73 12.80 13.93
N ILE A 349 -11.83 13.15 12.99
CA ILE A 349 -10.71 14.06 13.26
C ILE A 349 -11.24 15.43 13.72
N PHE A 350 -12.22 15.96 13.03
CA PHE A 350 -12.82 17.25 13.38
C PHE A 350 -13.41 17.22 14.80
N LEU A 351 -14.17 16.18 15.14
CA LEU A 351 -14.76 16.02 16.48
C LEU A 351 -13.68 15.90 17.56
N ILE A 352 -12.63 15.09 17.33
CA ILE A 352 -11.49 14.97 18.26
C ILE A 352 -10.80 16.33 18.42
N PHE A 353 -10.60 17.06 17.32
CA PHE A 353 -10.00 18.40 17.34
C PHE A 353 -10.84 19.37 18.19
N VAL A 354 -12.15 19.45 17.96
CA VAL A 354 -13.06 20.32 18.71
C VAL A 354 -13.07 19.96 20.19
N ILE A 355 -13.26 18.68 20.53
CA ILE A 355 -13.29 18.21 21.93
C ILE A 355 -11.96 18.50 22.62
N LEU A 356 -10.83 18.22 21.97
CA LEU A 356 -9.50 18.49 22.51
C LEU A 356 -9.32 19.97 22.84
N ASN A 357 -9.67 20.86 21.91
CA ASN A 357 -9.50 22.29 22.12
C ASN A 357 -10.45 22.84 23.19
N LEU A 358 -11.70 22.35 23.28
CA LEU A 358 -12.62 22.71 24.35
C LEU A 358 -12.14 22.24 25.73
N MET A 359 -11.50 21.06 25.81
CA MET A 359 -10.92 20.54 27.05
C MET A 359 -9.73 21.37 27.51
N VAL A 360 -8.93 21.84 26.57
CA VAL A 360 -7.74 22.62 26.83
C VAL A 360 -8.07 24.08 27.12
N ALA A 361 -9.12 24.66 26.53
CA ALA A 361 -9.49 26.09 26.64
C ALA A 361 -9.73 26.65 28.07
N LYS A 362 -9.81 25.81 29.09
CA LYS A 362 -10.05 26.20 30.50
C LYS A 362 -8.79 26.23 31.36
N LYS A 363 -7.57 26.01 30.82
CA LYS A 363 -6.33 25.88 31.59
C LYS A 363 -5.31 26.95 31.24
N GLU A 364 -4.47 27.37 32.19
CA GLU A 364 -3.37 28.30 31.94
C GLU A 364 -2.33 27.72 30.97
N LYS A 365 -1.75 28.55 30.11
CA LYS A 365 -0.74 28.20 29.07
C LYS A 365 -1.21 27.28 27.96
N GLN A 366 -2.47 27.36 27.58
CA GLN A 366 -3.17 26.42 26.70
C GLN A 366 -2.91 26.65 25.21
N TRP A 367 -2.57 27.86 24.84
CA TRP A 367 -2.34 28.26 23.46
C TRP A 367 -1.40 27.31 22.68
N PHE A 368 -0.39 26.78 23.40
CA PHE A 368 0.59 25.87 22.76
C PHE A 368 -0.05 24.56 22.28
N HIS A 369 -0.99 24.00 23.05
CA HIS A 369 -1.65 22.74 22.68
C HIS A 369 -2.68 22.95 21.58
N ILE A 370 -3.35 24.08 21.59
CA ILE A 370 -4.24 24.51 20.50
C ILE A 370 -3.41 24.66 19.23
N LEU A 371 -2.26 25.34 19.32
CA LEU A 371 -1.33 25.49 18.19
C LEU A 371 -0.86 24.14 17.64
N VAL A 372 -0.46 23.21 18.51
CA VAL A 372 -0.04 21.85 18.08
C VAL A 372 -1.16 21.10 17.38
N SER A 373 -2.41 21.20 17.89
CA SER A 373 -3.58 20.60 17.25
C SER A 373 -3.87 21.21 15.88
N ILE A 374 -3.77 22.54 15.78
CA ILE A 374 -3.91 23.27 14.49
C ILE A 374 -2.79 22.85 13.52
N CYS A 375 -1.54 22.75 13.97
CA CYS A 375 -0.44 22.31 13.14
C CYS A 375 -0.63 20.86 12.65
N CYS A 376 -1.16 19.98 13.50
CA CYS A 376 -1.44 18.58 13.10
C CYS A 376 -2.53 18.51 12.03
N CYS A 377 -3.70 19.10 12.29
CA CYS A 377 -4.82 19.09 11.33
C CYS A 377 -4.51 19.94 10.08
N GLY A 378 -3.85 21.08 10.25
CA GLY A 378 -3.40 21.93 9.15
C GLY A 378 -2.37 21.22 8.26
N GLY A 379 -1.39 20.54 8.87
CA GLY A 379 -0.42 19.71 8.15
C GLY A 379 -1.08 18.59 7.36
N PHE A 380 -2.06 17.90 7.96
CA PHE A 380 -2.89 16.91 7.24
C PHE A 380 -3.59 17.55 6.04
N GLY A 381 -4.26 18.70 6.22
CA GLY A 381 -4.95 19.41 5.14
C GLY A 381 -4.02 19.87 4.03
N VAL A 382 -2.86 20.43 4.37
CA VAL A 382 -1.84 20.86 3.38
C VAL A 382 -1.30 19.67 2.58
N LEU A 383 -1.00 18.54 3.22
CA LEU A 383 -0.54 17.35 2.55
C LEU A 383 -1.63 16.75 1.65
N LEU A 384 -2.88 16.76 2.09
CA LEU A 384 -4.02 16.31 1.29
C LEU A 384 -4.18 17.15 0.02
N LEU A 385 -4.11 18.48 0.15
CA LEU A 385 -4.13 19.41 -0.99
C LEU A 385 -2.93 19.19 -1.93
N TYR A 386 -1.74 18.96 -1.38
CA TYR A 386 -0.53 18.67 -2.17
C TYR A 386 -0.69 17.40 -3.01
N PHE A 387 -1.19 16.29 -2.43
CA PHE A 387 -1.44 15.06 -3.18
C PHE A 387 -2.55 15.24 -4.24
N GLY A 388 -3.63 15.96 -3.89
CA GLY A 388 -4.66 16.33 -4.86
C GLY A 388 -4.09 17.14 -6.04
N PHE A 389 -3.22 18.10 -5.75
CA PHE A 389 -2.53 18.91 -6.76
C PHE A 389 -1.63 18.07 -7.68
N LYS A 390 -0.96 17.05 -7.15
CA LYS A 390 -0.16 16.11 -7.95
C LYS A 390 -1.00 15.21 -8.86
N GLY A 391 -2.33 15.26 -8.74
CA GLY A 391 -3.26 14.60 -9.65
C GLY A 391 -3.52 13.13 -9.35
N ARG A 392 -3.07 12.61 -8.19
CA ARG A 392 -3.33 11.23 -7.78
C ARG A 392 -3.49 11.11 -6.26
N LEU A 393 -4.71 10.83 -5.82
CA LEU A 393 -5.05 10.68 -4.40
C LEU A 393 -5.79 9.36 -4.14
N PRO A 394 -5.15 8.19 -4.35
CA PRO A 394 -5.77 6.91 -4.05
C PRO A 394 -5.97 6.76 -2.53
N LEU A 395 -6.92 5.92 -2.12
CA LEU A 395 -7.28 5.70 -0.72
C LEU A 395 -6.07 5.40 0.18
N ARG A 396 -5.10 4.60 -0.29
CA ARG A 396 -3.85 4.31 0.44
C ARG A 396 -3.01 5.56 0.75
N SER A 397 -3.02 6.56 -0.14
CA SER A 397 -2.33 7.83 0.11
C SER A 397 -3.06 8.67 1.14
N TYR A 398 -4.40 8.69 1.10
CA TYR A 398 -5.23 9.30 2.13
C TYR A 398 -5.01 8.64 3.50
N GLN A 399 -5.02 7.30 3.58
CA GLN A 399 -4.73 6.56 4.80
C GLN A 399 -3.34 6.88 5.37
N SER A 400 -2.35 7.13 4.51
CA SER A 400 -0.99 7.52 4.91
C SER A 400 -0.92 8.88 5.61
N LEU A 401 -1.91 9.74 5.41
CA LEU A 401 -2.05 11.02 6.11
C LEU A 401 -2.99 10.92 7.31
N LEU A 402 -4.08 10.18 7.15
CA LEU A 402 -5.12 10.01 8.17
C LEU A 402 -4.57 9.34 9.43
N ILE A 403 -3.90 8.18 9.27
CA ILE A 403 -3.46 7.34 10.39
C ILE A 403 -2.53 8.11 11.35
N PRO A 404 -1.44 8.77 10.90
CA PRO A 404 -0.59 9.53 11.80
C PRO A 404 -1.29 10.74 12.43
N CYS A 405 -2.16 11.44 11.67
CA CYS A 405 -2.92 12.56 12.20
C CYS A 405 -3.87 12.09 13.32
N PHE A 406 -4.69 11.07 13.04
CA PHE A 406 -5.65 10.53 14.01
C PHE A 406 -4.95 10.02 15.29
N MET A 407 -3.91 9.22 15.14
CA MET A 407 -3.20 8.62 16.27
C MET A 407 -2.42 9.67 17.08
N PHE A 408 -1.86 10.69 16.43
CA PHE A 408 -1.24 11.82 17.13
C PHE A 408 -2.29 12.61 17.92
N MET A 409 -3.44 12.96 17.32
CA MET A 409 -4.53 13.65 17.99
C MET A 409 -5.10 12.85 19.16
N MET A 410 -5.25 11.53 19.00
CA MET A 410 -5.70 10.64 20.09
C MET A 410 -4.66 10.60 21.23
N THR A 411 -3.38 10.60 20.91
CA THR A 411 -2.28 10.69 21.89
C THR A 411 -2.36 12.01 22.68
N MET A 412 -2.58 13.13 21.98
CA MET A 412 -2.76 14.44 22.62
C MET A 412 -4.01 14.47 23.50
N PHE A 413 -5.12 13.91 23.03
CA PHE A 413 -6.35 13.79 23.81
C PHE A 413 -6.10 13.06 25.14
N LEU A 414 -5.50 11.87 25.11
CA LEU A 414 -5.19 11.10 26.32
C LEU A 414 -4.16 11.79 27.24
N ARG A 415 -3.21 12.51 26.66
CA ARG A 415 -2.19 13.27 27.41
C ARG A 415 -2.80 14.43 28.21
N TRP A 416 -3.89 15.03 27.70
CA TRP A 416 -4.55 16.20 28.31
C TRP A 416 -5.82 15.85 29.08
N LEU A 417 -6.27 14.61 28.98
CA LEU A 417 -7.42 14.13 29.74
C LEU A 417 -7.15 14.26 31.26
N ASP A 418 -8.12 14.81 31.99
CA ASP A 418 -8.06 15.04 33.44
C ASP A 418 -9.25 14.35 34.13
N VAL A 419 -9.12 14.06 35.42
CA VAL A 419 -10.17 13.45 36.26
C VAL A 419 -11.45 14.26 36.26
N SER A 420 -11.37 15.59 36.11
CA SER A 420 -12.52 16.49 36.01
C SER A 420 -13.43 16.26 34.80
N TYR A 421 -12.93 15.54 33.77
CA TYR A 421 -13.68 15.26 32.53
C TYR A 421 -14.46 13.95 32.53
N LYS A 422 -14.86 13.43 33.69
CA LYS A 422 -15.73 12.23 33.79
C LYS A 422 -17.01 12.39 32.95
N LYS A 423 -17.49 13.61 32.73
CA LYS A 423 -18.66 13.90 31.89
C LYS A 423 -18.45 13.56 30.40
N VAL A 424 -17.18 13.53 29.91
CA VAL A 424 -16.83 13.20 28.52
C VAL A 424 -16.88 11.68 28.26
N PHE A 425 -16.89 10.86 29.32
CA PHE A 425 -16.88 9.40 29.17
C PHE A 425 -18.13 8.86 28.45
N LYS A 426 -19.34 9.33 28.82
CA LYS A 426 -20.57 8.87 28.18
C LYS A 426 -20.64 9.17 26.68
N PRO A 427 -20.35 10.42 26.21
CA PRO A 427 -20.28 10.68 24.77
C PRO A 427 -19.17 9.90 24.08
N MET A 428 -17.99 9.72 24.71
CA MET A 428 -16.93 8.90 24.15
C MET A 428 -17.35 7.43 23.98
N LEU A 429 -18.06 6.86 24.95
CA LEU A 429 -18.60 5.50 24.85
C LEU A 429 -19.63 5.39 23.72
N ALA A 430 -20.51 6.37 23.57
CA ALA A 430 -21.49 6.41 22.48
C ALA A 430 -20.80 6.49 21.12
N ILE A 431 -19.80 7.36 20.97
CA ILE A 431 -18.98 7.45 19.74
C ILE A 431 -18.27 6.11 19.47
N THR A 432 -17.73 5.46 20.50
CA THR A 432 -17.09 4.15 20.36
C THR A 432 -18.06 3.12 19.79
N LEU A 433 -19.28 3.07 20.29
CA LEU A 433 -20.29 2.13 19.81
C LEU A 433 -20.68 2.40 18.35
N VAL A 434 -20.97 3.66 18.00
CA VAL A 434 -21.34 4.05 16.63
C VAL A 434 -20.23 3.74 15.64
N VAL A 435 -18.99 4.11 15.98
CA VAL A 435 -17.82 3.88 15.13
C VAL A 435 -17.52 2.38 15.01
N SER A 436 -17.72 1.59 16.08
CA SER A 436 -17.53 0.13 16.03
C SER A 436 -18.53 -0.53 15.07
N VAL A 437 -19.80 -0.14 15.15
CA VAL A 437 -20.83 -0.63 14.21
C VAL A 437 -20.48 -0.24 12.77
N GLY A 438 -20.07 1.02 12.54
CA GLY A 438 -19.65 1.49 11.21
C GLY A 438 -18.44 0.73 10.67
N GLY A 439 -17.42 0.46 11.50
CA GLY A 439 -16.23 -0.31 11.10
C GLY A 439 -16.58 -1.76 10.75
N ILE A 440 -17.43 -2.42 11.55
CA ILE A 440 -17.91 -3.77 11.27
C ILE A 440 -18.71 -3.80 9.96
N TYR A 441 -19.61 -2.83 9.77
CA TYR A 441 -20.38 -2.69 8.52
C TYR A 441 -19.46 -2.60 7.29
N MET A 442 -18.45 -1.74 7.34
CA MET A 442 -17.51 -1.54 6.23
C MET A 442 -16.72 -2.79 5.85
N VAL A 443 -16.37 -3.63 6.81
CA VAL A 443 -15.55 -4.81 6.56
C VAL A 443 -16.38 -6.02 6.14
N TYR A 444 -17.55 -6.22 6.73
CA TYR A 444 -18.32 -7.44 6.54
C TYR A 444 -19.53 -7.29 5.61
N ILE A 445 -20.05 -6.08 5.46
CA ILE A 445 -21.31 -5.83 4.71
C ILE A 445 -21.01 -5.03 3.44
N ASP A 446 -20.21 -3.97 3.52
CA ASP A 446 -19.79 -3.17 2.35
C ASP A 446 -18.61 -3.86 1.64
N LYS A 447 -18.91 -4.99 1.00
CA LYS A 447 -17.92 -5.75 0.22
C LYS A 447 -17.34 -4.93 -0.94
N ASP A 448 -18.06 -3.92 -1.42
CA ASP A 448 -17.60 -3.02 -2.47
C ASP A 448 -16.44 -2.14 -2.00
N TYR A 449 -16.34 -1.85 -0.70
CA TYR A 449 -15.22 -1.08 -0.16
C TYR A 449 -13.86 -1.81 -0.32
N ALA A 450 -13.84 -3.12 -0.14
CA ALA A 450 -12.64 -3.93 -0.39
C ALA A 450 -12.48 -4.24 -1.89
N ALA A 451 -13.57 -4.38 -2.62
CA ALA A 451 -13.60 -4.71 -4.05
C ALA A 451 -13.36 -3.51 -4.98
N THR A 452 -13.69 -2.28 -4.58
CA THR A 452 -13.56 -1.07 -5.41
C THR A 452 -12.13 -0.70 -5.80
N GLN A 453 -11.12 -1.36 -5.22
CA GLN A 453 -9.73 -1.21 -5.67
C GLN A 453 -9.34 -2.19 -6.79
N THR A 454 -10.24 -3.05 -7.23
CA THR A 454 -9.91 -4.15 -8.12
C THR A 454 -10.81 -4.15 -9.35
N ASN A 455 -10.32 -3.63 -10.46
CA ASN A 455 -10.91 -3.82 -11.78
C ASN A 455 -10.79 -5.29 -12.28
N THR A 456 -10.83 -6.27 -11.36
CA THR A 456 -10.66 -7.68 -11.71
C THR A 456 -12.02 -8.36 -11.69
N GLU A 457 -12.36 -9.01 -12.80
CA GLU A 457 -13.59 -9.75 -12.96
C GLU A 457 -13.50 -11.15 -12.36
N ALA A 458 -12.28 -11.59 -12.02
CA ALA A 458 -11.99 -12.93 -11.51
C ALA A 458 -11.87 -12.96 -9.98
N THR A 459 -12.26 -14.06 -9.36
CA THR A 459 -12.06 -14.31 -7.93
C THR A 459 -10.67 -14.86 -7.62
N SER A 460 -10.24 -14.76 -6.34
CA SER A 460 -8.99 -15.35 -5.86
C SER A 460 -8.93 -16.86 -6.09
N GLU A 461 -10.04 -17.57 -5.88
CA GLU A 461 -10.14 -19.00 -6.09
C GLU A 461 -9.97 -19.38 -7.56
N GLN A 462 -10.60 -18.65 -8.47
CA GLN A 462 -10.46 -18.87 -9.91
C GLN A 462 -9.02 -18.69 -10.38
N PHE A 463 -8.34 -17.66 -9.87
CA PHE A 463 -6.94 -17.43 -10.19
C PHE A 463 -6.03 -18.54 -9.62
N GLN A 464 -6.29 -18.98 -8.40
CA GLN A 464 -5.58 -20.11 -7.80
C GLN A 464 -5.75 -21.41 -8.58
N ASN A 465 -6.98 -21.70 -9.03
CA ASN A 465 -7.27 -22.86 -9.87
C ASN A 465 -6.55 -22.77 -11.24
N PHE A 466 -6.45 -21.58 -11.81
CA PHE A 466 -5.63 -21.33 -13.00
C PHE A 466 -4.13 -21.57 -12.73
N GLU A 467 -3.58 -21.08 -11.63
CA GLU A 467 -2.17 -21.32 -11.28
C GLU A 467 -1.87 -22.82 -11.09
N GLN A 468 -2.76 -23.55 -10.42
CA GLN A 468 -2.62 -25.00 -10.28
C GLN A 468 -2.68 -25.73 -11.63
N TYR A 469 -3.58 -25.29 -12.53
CA TYR A 469 -3.61 -25.82 -13.90
C TYR A 469 -2.32 -25.54 -14.66
N ALA A 470 -1.75 -24.36 -14.51
CA ALA A 470 -0.47 -24.03 -15.13
C ALA A 470 0.68 -24.90 -14.58
N ILE A 471 0.73 -25.12 -13.27
CA ILE A 471 1.71 -26.01 -12.62
C ILE A 471 1.60 -27.45 -13.15
N GLN A 472 0.37 -27.95 -13.40
CA GLN A 472 0.13 -29.29 -13.93
C GLN A 472 0.45 -29.44 -15.42
N ASN A 473 0.66 -28.34 -16.13
CA ASN A 473 0.99 -28.31 -17.56
C ASN A 473 2.29 -27.47 -17.78
N PRO A 474 3.44 -27.92 -17.26
CA PRO A 474 4.67 -27.14 -17.24
C PRO A 474 5.29 -26.89 -18.63
N GLU A 475 4.90 -27.68 -19.65
CA GLU A 475 5.33 -27.54 -21.04
C GLU A 475 4.65 -26.38 -21.77
N HIS A 476 3.63 -25.77 -21.15
CA HIS A 476 2.89 -24.63 -21.67
C HIS A 476 3.28 -23.34 -20.94
N PHE A 477 3.28 -22.22 -21.64
CA PHE A 477 3.49 -20.90 -21.11
C PHE A 477 2.21 -20.07 -21.20
N TYR A 478 1.77 -19.51 -20.07
CA TYR A 478 0.50 -18.81 -19.93
C TYR A 478 0.74 -17.32 -19.71
N VAL A 479 0.38 -16.52 -20.71
CA VAL A 479 0.39 -15.06 -20.62
C VAL A 479 -0.98 -14.58 -20.19
N TYR A 480 -1.10 -13.91 -19.07
CA TYR A 480 -2.38 -13.44 -18.55
C TYR A 480 -2.44 -11.92 -18.44
N ASP A 481 -3.64 -11.36 -18.62
CA ASP A 481 -3.90 -9.93 -18.44
C ASP A 481 -4.36 -9.57 -17.02
N PHE A 482 -4.57 -8.27 -16.78
CA PHE A 482 -4.98 -7.78 -15.47
C PHE A 482 -6.39 -8.18 -15.06
N SER A 483 -7.28 -8.52 -16.00
CA SER A 483 -8.63 -8.97 -15.71
C SER A 483 -8.66 -10.37 -15.09
N ALA A 484 -7.63 -11.17 -15.33
CA ALA A 484 -7.50 -12.50 -14.74
C ALA A 484 -7.18 -12.50 -13.23
N GLY A 485 -6.94 -11.35 -12.61
CA GLY A 485 -7.05 -11.24 -11.17
C GLY A 485 -5.80 -11.44 -10.32
N THR A 486 -4.74 -10.69 -10.61
CA THR A 486 -3.58 -10.66 -9.70
C THR A 486 -3.85 -9.92 -8.38
N VAL A 487 -4.92 -9.14 -8.28
CA VAL A 487 -5.21 -8.28 -7.13
C VAL A 487 -5.92 -9.02 -6.02
N ASN A 488 -6.95 -9.80 -6.35
CA ASN A 488 -7.78 -10.49 -5.35
C ASN A 488 -7.17 -11.80 -4.84
N ARG A 489 -5.86 -11.96 -4.95
CA ARG A 489 -5.20 -13.16 -4.48
C ARG A 489 -5.29 -13.28 -2.97
N ASN A 490 -5.66 -14.46 -2.49
CA ASN A 490 -5.56 -14.78 -1.07
C ASN A 490 -4.08 -14.71 -0.62
N PRO A 491 -3.72 -13.84 0.34
CA PRO A 491 -2.34 -13.60 0.71
C PRO A 491 -1.71 -14.75 1.52
N PHE A 492 -2.48 -15.77 1.90
CA PHE A 492 -2.01 -16.95 2.64
C PHE A 492 -1.71 -18.14 1.73
N VAL A 493 -2.07 -18.09 0.45
CA VAL A 493 -1.78 -19.18 -0.49
C VAL A 493 -0.31 -19.17 -0.87
N VAL A 494 0.35 -20.31 -0.70
CA VAL A 494 1.74 -20.56 -1.04
C VAL A 494 1.92 -21.83 -1.86
N TYR A 495 2.98 -21.88 -2.67
CA TYR A 495 3.37 -23.05 -3.49
C TYR A 495 4.76 -23.53 -3.04
N PRO A 496 4.84 -24.43 -2.02
CA PRO A 496 6.11 -24.80 -1.43
C PRO A 496 6.96 -25.72 -2.32
N ASN A 497 6.33 -26.59 -3.12
CA ASN A 497 7.01 -27.60 -3.91
C ASN A 497 7.13 -27.21 -5.39
N GLU A 498 5.99 -26.94 -6.02
CA GLU A 498 5.90 -26.60 -7.44
C GLU A 498 5.42 -25.16 -7.60
N LYS A 499 6.13 -24.37 -8.38
CA LYS A 499 5.86 -22.93 -8.54
C LYS A 499 5.27 -22.65 -9.91
N PRO A 500 4.33 -21.69 -10.03
CA PRO A 500 3.70 -21.34 -11.31
C PRO A 500 4.64 -20.47 -12.19
N ILE A 501 5.89 -20.89 -12.39
CA ILE A 501 6.93 -20.15 -13.13
C ILE A 501 6.60 -19.97 -14.61
N ASN A 502 5.71 -20.78 -15.14
CA ASN A 502 5.21 -20.74 -16.50
C ASN A 502 3.98 -19.84 -16.70
N THR A 503 3.72 -18.94 -15.74
CA THR A 503 2.66 -17.92 -15.83
C THR A 503 3.26 -16.53 -15.83
N MET A 504 2.85 -15.65 -16.74
CA MET A 504 3.37 -14.29 -16.84
C MET A 504 2.27 -13.28 -17.14
N VAL A 505 2.32 -12.12 -16.48
CA VAL A 505 1.41 -11.03 -16.84
C VAL A 505 1.88 -10.32 -18.11
N ALA A 506 0.94 -10.01 -18.98
CA ALA A 506 1.19 -9.40 -20.30
C ALA A 506 1.79 -7.97 -20.24
N GLY A 507 1.73 -7.32 -19.07
CA GLY A 507 2.26 -5.96 -18.91
C GLY A 507 2.33 -5.52 -17.44
N GLY A 508 2.65 -4.25 -17.21
CA GLY A 508 2.64 -3.64 -15.89
C GLY A 508 4.02 -3.18 -15.37
N SER A 509 4.16 -3.07 -14.04
CA SER A 509 5.32 -2.44 -13.40
C SER A 509 6.63 -3.23 -13.49
N TYR A 510 6.61 -4.50 -13.85
CA TYR A 510 7.82 -5.33 -14.02
C TYR A 510 8.17 -5.61 -15.49
N THR A 511 7.36 -5.17 -16.45
CA THR A 511 7.64 -5.36 -17.87
C THR A 511 8.98 -4.73 -18.23
N PHE A 512 9.81 -5.46 -18.95
CA PHE A 512 11.20 -5.14 -19.32
C PHE A 512 12.18 -5.00 -18.14
N SER A 513 11.81 -5.41 -16.93
CA SER A 513 12.75 -5.52 -15.80
C SER A 513 13.64 -6.76 -15.94
N GLU A 514 14.69 -6.83 -15.15
CA GLU A 514 15.55 -8.02 -15.07
C GLU A 514 14.74 -9.28 -14.71
N LEU A 515 13.77 -9.17 -13.78
CA LEU A 515 12.85 -10.26 -13.44
C LEU A 515 12.00 -10.72 -14.64
N TYR A 516 11.55 -9.78 -15.48
CA TYR A 516 10.82 -10.09 -16.70
C TYR A 516 11.65 -10.97 -17.65
N TYR A 517 12.91 -10.60 -17.90
CA TYR A 517 13.78 -11.39 -18.78
C TYR A 517 14.16 -12.73 -18.16
N GLN A 518 14.43 -12.81 -16.86
CA GLN A 518 14.65 -14.08 -16.16
C GLN A 518 13.46 -15.02 -16.29
N GLN A 519 12.24 -14.51 -16.22
CA GLN A 519 11.02 -15.31 -16.38
C GLN A 519 10.86 -15.82 -17.82
N LEU A 520 11.16 -14.99 -18.81
CA LEU A 520 11.16 -15.42 -20.23
C LEU A 520 12.20 -16.51 -20.47
N GLU A 521 13.43 -16.32 -20.01
CA GLU A 521 14.53 -17.27 -20.16
C GLU A 521 14.19 -18.64 -19.56
N LYS A 522 13.59 -18.68 -18.36
CA LYS A 522 13.12 -19.92 -17.71
C LYS A 522 12.09 -20.68 -18.55
N ASN A 523 11.36 -19.98 -19.41
CA ASN A 523 10.35 -20.55 -20.31
C ASN A 523 10.83 -20.68 -21.75
N GLY A 524 12.16 -20.57 -21.99
CA GLY A 524 12.77 -20.75 -23.31
C GLY A 524 12.48 -19.61 -24.29
N LEU A 525 12.20 -18.40 -23.78
CA LEU A 525 11.90 -17.21 -24.57
C LEU A 525 12.96 -16.12 -24.30
N THR A 526 13.26 -15.33 -25.33
CA THR A 526 14.12 -14.13 -25.22
C THR A 526 13.29 -12.85 -25.18
N SER A 527 12.09 -12.88 -25.74
CA SER A 527 11.15 -11.79 -25.85
C SER A 527 9.73 -12.33 -25.82
N LEU A 528 8.76 -11.46 -25.66
CA LEU A 528 7.33 -11.79 -25.73
C LEU A 528 6.64 -10.72 -26.56
N TYR A 529 6.29 -11.08 -27.81
CA TYR A 529 5.58 -10.24 -28.77
C TYR A 529 4.25 -10.88 -29.19
N TRP A 530 3.43 -10.13 -29.91
CA TRP A 530 2.12 -10.58 -30.33
C TRP A 530 2.11 -11.89 -31.14
N GLU A 531 3.09 -12.05 -32.04
CA GLU A 531 3.25 -13.26 -32.86
C GLU A 531 3.60 -14.48 -32.04
N ASP A 532 4.22 -14.33 -30.86
CA ASP A 532 4.55 -15.44 -29.98
C ASP A 532 3.31 -16.17 -29.47
N LEU A 533 2.17 -15.50 -29.37
CA LEU A 533 0.91 -16.11 -28.98
C LEU A 533 0.39 -17.16 -30.00
N LEU A 534 0.94 -17.18 -31.22
CA LEU A 534 0.65 -18.23 -32.22
C LEU A 534 1.48 -19.50 -32.01
N LYS A 535 2.57 -19.45 -31.21
CA LYS A 535 3.41 -20.62 -30.90
C LYS A 535 2.60 -21.70 -30.19
N LYS A 536 2.84 -22.98 -30.54
CA LYS A 536 2.04 -24.14 -30.08
C LYS A 536 1.89 -24.21 -28.55
N ASN A 537 2.90 -23.85 -27.80
CA ASN A 537 2.98 -23.96 -26.34
C ASN A 537 2.64 -22.67 -25.58
N ILE A 538 2.27 -21.58 -26.26
CA ILE A 538 1.90 -20.31 -25.61
C ILE A 538 0.41 -20.09 -25.65
N TYR A 539 -0.16 -19.72 -24.51
CA TYR A 539 -1.59 -19.49 -24.29
C TYR A 539 -1.81 -18.09 -23.73
N PHE A 540 -2.96 -17.50 -24.05
CA PHE A 540 -3.40 -16.24 -23.47
C PHE A 540 -4.53 -16.50 -22.47
N THR A 541 -4.50 -15.83 -21.33
CA THR A 541 -5.46 -16.03 -20.25
C THR A 541 -6.10 -14.71 -19.86
N SER A 542 -7.42 -14.66 -19.86
CA SER A 542 -8.20 -13.45 -19.59
C SER A 542 -9.51 -13.79 -18.88
N ALA A 543 -10.01 -12.84 -18.09
CA ALA A 543 -11.38 -12.85 -17.59
C ALA A 543 -12.28 -11.86 -18.36
N ASN A 544 -11.71 -11.04 -19.25
CA ASN A 544 -12.45 -10.02 -20.01
C ASN A 544 -12.32 -10.23 -21.52
N PRO A 545 -13.43 -10.49 -22.23
CA PRO A 545 -13.43 -10.69 -23.68
C PRO A 545 -12.82 -9.53 -24.47
N THR A 546 -12.96 -8.29 -23.99
CA THR A 546 -12.39 -7.10 -24.68
C THR A 546 -10.87 -7.20 -24.79
N TYR A 547 -10.18 -7.75 -23.78
CA TYR A 547 -8.73 -7.92 -23.83
C TYR A 547 -8.31 -9.00 -24.81
N VAL A 548 -9.13 -10.04 -24.96
CA VAL A 548 -8.94 -11.09 -25.98
C VAL A 548 -9.09 -10.51 -27.39
N GLU A 549 -10.11 -9.68 -27.62
CA GLU A 549 -10.31 -8.96 -28.89
C GLU A 549 -9.13 -8.05 -29.22
N VAL A 550 -8.64 -7.28 -28.23
CA VAL A 550 -7.48 -6.41 -28.41
C VAL A 550 -6.23 -7.23 -28.74
N ALA A 551 -6.03 -8.37 -28.08
CA ALA A 551 -4.93 -9.27 -28.39
C ALA A 551 -5.04 -9.80 -29.82
N GLN A 552 -6.22 -10.30 -30.23
CA GLN A 552 -6.48 -10.80 -31.58
C GLN A 552 -6.20 -9.73 -32.64
N MET A 553 -6.70 -8.49 -32.44
CA MET A 553 -6.48 -7.37 -33.37
C MET A 553 -4.98 -7.08 -33.56
N ASN A 554 -4.21 -7.11 -32.48
CA ASN A 554 -2.76 -6.82 -32.54
C ASN A 554 -2.00 -7.97 -33.19
N ILE A 555 -2.35 -9.23 -32.93
CA ILE A 555 -1.77 -10.38 -33.62
C ILE A 555 -2.04 -10.31 -35.14
N GLU A 556 -3.29 -10.04 -35.54
CA GLU A 556 -3.67 -9.88 -36.96
C GLU A 556 -2.94 -8.70 -37.61
N ARG A 557 -2.74 -7.60 -36.88
CA ARG A 557 -1.99 -6.44 -37.35
C ARG A 557 -0.52 -6.77 -37.66
N VAL A 558 0.14 -7.43 -36.71
CA VAL A 558 1.59 -7.75 -36.83
C VAL A 558 1.82 -8.84 -37.87
N THR A 559 1.05 -9.90 -37.82
CA THR A 559 1.24 -11.08 -38.69
C THR A 559 0.63 -10.94 -40.08
N LYS A 560 -0.25 -9.95 -40.30
CA LYS A 560 -1.05 -9.76 -41.54
C LYS A 560 -1.93 -10.97 -41.89
N HIS A 561 -2.19 -11.88 -40.95
CA HIS A 561 -3.04 -13.04 -41.10
C HIS A 561 -4.26 -12.96 -40.19
N LYS A 562 -5.41 -13.49 -40.66
CA LYS A 562 -6.56 -13.68 -39.79
C LYS A 562 -6.26 -14.72 -38.72
N VAL A 563 -6.77 -14.49 -37.52
CA VAL A 563 -6.49 -15.33 -36.35
C VAL A 563 -7.79 -15.92 -35.81
N LYS A 564 -7.77 -17.23 -35.55
CA LYS A 564 -8.83 -17.95 -34.84
C LYS A 564 -8.49 -17.98 -33.35
N VAL A 565 -9.48 -17.73 -32.51
CA VAL A 565 -9.38 -17.83 -31.04
C VAL A 565 -10.19 -19.04 -30.60
N LYS A 566 -9.56 -19.94 -29.86
CA LYS A 566 -10.20 -21.14 -29.30
C LYS A 566 -10.09 -21.08 -27.77
N GLU A 567 -11.21 -21.25 -27.09
CA GLU A 567 -11.26 -21.50 -25.65
C GLU A 567 -10.74 -22.91 -25.36
N ILE A 568 -9.82 -23.05 -24.41
CA ILE A 568 -9.17 -24.30 -24.01
C ILE A 568 -9.71 -24.78 -22.67
N LYS A 569 -9.73 -23.87 -21.68
CA LYS A 569 -10.16 -24.18 -20.31
C LYS A 569 -10.75 -22.93 -19.66
N ARG A 570 -11.80 -23.11 -18.88
CA ARG A 570 -12.44 -22.05 -18.11
C ARG A 570 -12.47 -22.40 -16.62
N PHE A 571 -12.23 -21.40 -15.78
CA PHE A 571 -12.31 -21.45 -14.34
C PHE A 571 -13.38 -20.48 -13.87
N GLY A 572 -14.49 -20.99 -13.35
CA GLY A 572 -15.68 -20.23 -12.94
C GLY A 572 -16.91 -20.53 -13.80
N GLU A 573 -18.07 -20.13 -13.29
CA GLU A 573 -19.37 -20.36 -13.94
C GLU A 573 -19.78 -19.15 -14.79
N ASN A 574 -20.44 -19.40 -15.91
CA ASN A 574 -20.99 -18.38 -16.83
C ASN A 574 -19.94 -17.42 -17.44
N THR A 575 -20.36 -16.18 -17.70
CA THR A 575 -19.55 -15.14 -18.34
C THR A 575 -18.49 -14.53 -17.41
N LYS A 576 -18.53 -14.83 -16.11
CA LYS A 576 -17.57 -14.36 -15.12
C LYS A 576 -16.60 -15.50 -14.79
N GLY A 577 -15.34 -15.36 -15.17
CA GLY A 577 -14.32 -16.36 -14.85
C GLY A 577 -13.09 -16.24 -15.75
N ILE A 578 -12.02 -16.88 -15.32
CA ILE A 578 -10.76 -16.90 -16.06
C ILE A 578 -10.86 -17.96 -17.17
N THR A 579 -10.52 -17.57 -18.39
CA THR A 579 -10.49 -18.47 -19.54
C THR A 579 -9.12 -18.48 -20.19
N VAL A 580 -8.61 -19.67 -20.47
CA VAL A 580 -7.38 -19.90 -21.22
C VAL A 580 -7.73 -20.02 -22.71
N TYR A 581 -7.10 -19.19 -23.52
CA TYR A 581 -7.32 -19.12 -24.97
C TYR A 581 -6.07 -19.57 -25.73
N LYS A 582 -6.31 -20.18 -26.90
CA LYS A 582 -5.29 -20.46 -27.89
C LYS A 582 -5.57 -19.67 -29.17
N PHE A 583 -4.56 -18.91 -29.60
CA PHE A 583 -4.56 -18.25 -30.89
C PHE A 583 -3.93 -19.14 -31.95
N SER A 584 -4.48 -19.17 -33.16
CA SER A 584 -3.95 -19.89 -34.32
C SER A 584 -4.23 -19.11 -35.59
N ALA A 585 -3.33 -19.19 -36.58
CA ALA A 585 -3.59 -18.62 -37.90
C ALA A 585 -4.83 -19.28 -38.52
N ALA A 586 -5.70 -18.46 -39.08
CA ALA A 586 -6.82 -19.02 -39.87
C ALA A 586 -6.27 -19.63 -41.16
N GLU A 587 -6.65 -20.88 -41.44
CA GLU A 587 -6.30 -21.49 -42.73
C GLU A 587 -6.87 -20.63 -43.86
N THR A 588 -6.00 -20.13 -44.73
CA THR A 588 -6.41 -19.55 -46.00
C THR A 588 -7.04 -20.70 -46.81
N SER A 589 -8.36 -20.68 -47.00
CA SER A 589 -9.02 -21.58 -47.94
C SER A 589 -8.35 -21.36 -49.30
N LYS A 590 -7.49 -22.29 -49.71
CA LYS A 590 -7.10 -22.39 -51.14
C LYS A 590 -8.40 -22.57 -51.91
N LYS A 591 -8.86 -21.52 -52.59
CA LYS A 591 -9.83 -21.69 -53.68
C LYS A 591 -9.21 -22.71 -54.60
N LYS A 592 -9.80 -23.91 -54.62
CA LYS A 592 -9.60 -24.83 -55.73
C LYS A 592 -10.16 -24.12 -56.96
N ASP A 593 -9.30 -23.49 -57.72
CA ASP A 593 -9.61 -23.13 -59.09
C ASP A 593 -9.82 -24.46 -59.85
N SER A 594 -11.05 -24.90 -59.88
CA SER A 594 -11.50 -25.90 -60.80
C SER A 594 -11.64 -25.22 -62.16
N HIS A 595 -10.52 -25.15 -62.90
CA HIS A 595 -10.61 -24.98 -64.32
C HIS A 595 -11.27 -26.24 -64.90
N LYS A 596 -12.49 -26.11 -65.39
CA LYS A 596 -13.03 -26.87 -66.48
C LYS A 596 -13.08 -26.02 -67.73
#